data_f5a5bacde2b7fb849a04e6419a9ecc27
#
_entry.id   f5a5bacde2b7fb849a04e6419a9ecc27
#
_cell.length_a   1.000
_cell.length_b   1.000
_cell.length_c   1.000
_cell.angle_alpha   90.00
_cell.angle_beta   90.00
_cell.angle_gamma   90.00
#
_symmetry.space_group_name_H-M   'P 1'
#
loop_
_entity.id
_entity.type
_entity.pdbx_description
1 polymer ?
#
loop_
_entity_poly.entity_id
_entity_poly.type
_entity_poly.pdbx_seq_one_letter_code
_entity_poly.pdbx_strand_id
1 'polypeptide(L)'
;MNKTFKLFLISATVGVIGGQAATHFWSGDSKADHQAVAAEKDIAHAESQGEIQTNMSHNKNKHEEPKQETKQQESNNANPVFPKQSETGKKGSDGLILVNDQNSPLVVVNKERKLSSSYVPKNLRIPNVKFPFEEKVEKKYIQDVAATALEEMFKAAGKDGMHLFGVSGYRSYERQTQIYKNNVKTMGQKEADAVSAVPGTSEHQTGLSIDISSQSANFELEQKFGATLEGKWVAEHAHEHGFIIRYPEGKTDITGYTYEPWHIRYVGKEHATYIYENGLTLEEATR
;
A
#
# COMPACT_ATOMS: atom_id res chain seq x y z
N MET A 1 -41.68 -46.72 -31.56
CA MET A 1 -41.87 -45.33 -31.21
C MET A 1 -40.57 -44.85 -30.62
N ASN A 2 -39.70 -44.30 -31.49
CA ASN A 2 -38.35 -43.79 -31.07
C ASN A 2 -38.46 -42.29 -30.82
N LYS A 3 -38.19 -41.87 -29.59
CA LYS A 3 -38.05 -40.44 -29.25
C LYS A 3 -36.54 -40.08 -29.26
N THR A 4 -36.16 -39.35 -30.29
CA THR A 4 -34.83 -38.78 -30.48
C THR A 4 -34.69 -37.58 -29.57
N PHE A 5 -33.77 -37.63 -28.59
CA PHE A 5 -33.34 -36.49 -27.78
C PHE A 5 -32.33 -35.66 -28.56
N LYS A 6 -32.67 -34.44 -28.92
CA LYS A 6 -31.75 -33.46 -29.46
C LYS A 6 -31.02 -32.78 -28.28
N LEU A 7 -29.72 -33.02 -28.22
CA LEU A 7 -28.81 -32.35 -27.31
C LEU A 7 -28.50 -30.95 -27.86
N PHE A 8 -28.95 -29.90 -27.18
CA PHE A 8 -28.55 -28.54 -27.47
C PHE A 8 -27.21 -28.27 -26.70
N LEU A 9 -26.10 -28.15 -27.45
CA LEU A 9 -24.87 -27.59 -26.94
C LEU A 9 -25.07 -26.07 -26.82
N ILE A 10 -25.17 -25.59 -25.59
CA ILE A 10 -25.04 -24.17 -25.30
C ILE A 10 -23.53 -23.89 -25.11
N SER A 11 -22.92 -23.28 -26.11
CA SER A 11 -21.58 -22.72 -26.05
C SER A 11 -21.64 -21.49 -25.15
N ALA A 12 -21.14 -21.62 -23.91
CA ALA A 12 -20.93 -20.49 -23.04
C ALA A 12 -19.64 -19.78 -23.49
N THR A 13 -19.76 -18.74 -24.28
CA THR A 13 -18.70 -17.75 -24.47
C THR A 13 -18.54 -17.00 -23.18
N VAL A 14 -17.50 -17.33 -22.45
CA VAL A 14 -17.02 -16.52 -21.33
C VAL A 14 -16.47 -15.22 -21.94
N GLY A 15 -17.29 -14.18 -21.92
CA GLY A 15 -16.86 -12.83 -22.20
C GLY A 15 -15.96 -12.36 -21.05
N VAL A 16 -14.69 -12.21 -21.34
CA VAL A 16 -13.75 -11.47 -20.49
C VAL A 16 -14.22 -10.02 -20.50
N ILE A 17 -14.98 -9.62 -19.49
CA ILE A 17 -15.24 -8.20 -19.20
C ILE A 17 -14.02 -7.71 -18.47
N GLY A 18 -13.05 -7.21 -19.25
CA GLY A 18 -11.85 -6.55 -18.80
C GLY A 18 -12.18 -5.30 -17.99
N GLY A 19 -11.42 -5.09 -16.94
CA GLY A 19 -11.53 -4.03 -15.97
C GLY A 19 -11.59 -2.61 -16.54
N GLN A 20 -12.79 -2.07 -16.59
CA GLN A 20 -13.02 -0.62 -16.74
C GLN A 20 -13.83 -0.02 -15.58
N ALA A 21 -14.12 -0.77 -14.54
CA ALA A 21 -14.96 -0.30 -13.43
C ALA A 21 -14.22 0.52 -12.36
N ALA A 22 -12.88 0.59 -12.38
CA ALA A 22 -12.11 1.30 -11.34
C ALA A 22 -11.84 2.78 -11.63
N THR A 23 -12.03 3.26 -12.86
CA THR A 23 -11.65 4.63 -13.25
C THR A 23 -12.69 5.71 -12.96
N HIS A 24 -13.92 5.37 -12.61
CA HIS A 24 -14.99 6.36 -12.36
C HIS A 24 -15.23 6.71 -10.88
N PHE A 25 -14.45 6.17 -9.97
CA PHE A 25 -14.72 6.26 -8.53
C PHE A 25 -14.23 7.56 -7.85
N TRP A 26 -13.51 8.40 -8.57
CA TRP A 26 -12.88 9.59 -7.97
C TRP A 26 -13.45 10.94 -8.39
N SER A 27 -14.44 11.00 -9.30
CA SER A 27 -14.91 12.27 -9.89
C SER A 27 -16.15 12.90 -9.24
N GLY A 28 -16.34 12.73 -7.96
CA GLY A 28 -17.42 13.39 -7.23
C GLY A 28 -16.89 14.45 -6.27
N ASP A 29 -16.38 15.56 -6.77
CA ASP A 29 -16.31 16.92 -6.24
C ASP A 29 -15.03 17.65 -6.69
N SER A 30 -15.00 18.12 -7.90
CA SER A 30 -14.32 19.36 -8.27
C SER A 30 -14.52 19.65 -9.75
N LYS A 31 -15.62 20.36 -10.06
CA LYS A 31 -15.65 21.21 -11.24
C LYS A 31 -15.02 22.53 -10.83
N ALA A 32 -13.74 22.63 -10.88
CA ALA A 32 -12.98 23.87 -11.01
C ALA A 32 -11.52 23.48 -11.30
N ASP A 33 -10.98 24.10 -12.35
CA ASP A 33 -9.56 24.15 -12.71
C ASP A 33 -8.98 23.01 -13.52
N HIS A 34 -9.48 22.88 -14.78
CA HIS A 34 -8.65 22.54 -15.90
C HIS A 34 -8.36 23.83 -16.70
N GLN A 35 -7.34 24.58 -16.30
CA GLN A 35 -6.60 25.48 -17.19
C GLN A 35 -5.24 25.81 -16.56
N ALA A 36 -4.22 25.76 -17.43
CA ALA A 36 -2.81 26.10 -17.19
C ALA A 36 -1.91 24.95 -16.79
N VAL A 37 -1.25 24.34 -17.79
CA VAL A 37 0.20 24.41 -18.01
C VAL A 37 0.49 23.95 -19.44
N ALA A 38 0.59 24.91 -20.33
CA ALA A 38 1.35 24.83 -21.58
C ALA A 38 2.14 26.13 -21.71
N ALA A 39 3.44 26.05 -21.73
CA ALA A 39 4.54 26.96 -22.01
C ALA A 39 5.54 26.91 -20.84
N GLU A 40 6.75 26.50 -21.09
CA GLU A 40 7.83 27.16 -21.79
C GLU A 40 8.97 26.18 -22.11
N LYS A 41 9.33 26.14 -23.34
CA LYS A 41 10.67 25.77 -23.86
C LYS A 41 11.51 27.02 -23.90
N ASP A 42 12.78 26.82 -23.64
CA ASP A 42 13.97 27.40 -24.31
C ASP A 42 15.02 28.00 -23.37
N ILE A 43 16.28 27.77 -23.81
CA ILE A 43 17.53 28.50 -23.48
C ILE A 43 18.37 27.81 -22.38
N ALA A 44 19.64 27.49 -22.56
CA ALA A 44 20.62 27.52 -23.65
C ALA A 44 21.90 26.82 -23.17
N HIS A 45 22.69 26.33 -24.08
CA HIS A 45 24.09 25.87 -23.92
C HIS A 45 25.01 26.91 -23.30
N ALA A 46 25.92 26.47 -22.43
CA ALA A 46 27.25 27.06 -22.31
C ALA A 46 28.28 25.99 -21.93
N GLU A 47 29.13 25.66 -22.86
CA GLU A 47 30.39 24.93 -22.69
C GLU A 47 31.40 25.78 -21.90
N SER A 48 32.19 25.14 -21.04
CA SER A 48 33.51 25.66 -20.69
C SER A 48 34.43 24.49 -20.32
N GLN A 49 35.40 24.30 -21.22
CA GLN A 49 36.57 23.44 -21.03
C GLN A 49 37.53 24.10 -20.06
N GLY A 50 38.24 23.30 -19.25
CA GLY A 50 39.33 23.73 -18.41
C GLY A 50 40.21 22.56 -18.03
N GLU A 51 41.43 22.61 -18.54
CA GLU A 51 42.46 21.57 -18.59
C GLU A 51 43.09 21.20 -17.25
N ILE A 52 43.52 19.98 -17.21
CA ILE A 52 44.48 19.18 -16.46
C ILE A 52 45.70 19.98 -15.90
N GLN A 53 46.07 19.71 -14.65
CA GLN A 53 47.46 19.60 -14.23
C GLN A 53 47.66 18.56 -13.12
N THR A 54 48.46 17.58 -13.49
CA THR A 54 49.06 16.55 -12.61
C THR A 54 50.13 17.14 -11.70
N ASN A 55 50.11 16.74 -10.41
CA ASN A 55 51.31 16.72 -9.60
C ASN A 55 51.34 15.49 -8.70
N MET A 56 52.27 14.58 -9.03
CA MET A 56 52.73 13.49 -8.16
C MET A 56 53.56 14.04 -7.03
N SER A 57 53.28 13.69 -5.80
CA SER A 57 54.25 13.68 -4.73
C SER A 57 54.07 12.46 -3.85
N HIS A 58 55.09 11.61 -3.85
CA HIS A 58 55.25 10.45 -2.97
C HIS A 58 55.41 10.91 -1.52
N ASN A 59 54.56 10.38 -0.64
CA ASN A 59 55.00 10.29 0.76
C ASN A 59 54.55 8.94 1.37
N LYS A 60 55.54 8.13 1.69
CA LYS A 60 55.41 6.89 2.46
C LYS A 60 55.25 7.28 3.93
N ASN A 61 54.07 7.00 4.49
CA ASN A 61 53.95 6.83 5.93
C ASN A 61 53.10 5.61 6.25
N LYS A 62 53.78 4.70 6.93
CA LYS A 62 53.32 3.46 7.51
C LYS A 62 52.39 3.82 8.68
N HIS A 63 51.09 3.51 8.57
CA HIS A 63 50.16 3.52 9.70
C HIS A 63 49.57 2.14 9.91
N GLU A 64 49.74 1.66 11.13
CA GLU A 64 49.16 0.43 11.66
C GLU A 64 47.61 0.51 11.62
N GLU A 65 46.98 -0.55 11.13
CA GLU A 65 45.56 -0.75 11.20
C GLU A 65 45.12 -1.03 12.64
N PRO A 66 44.12 -0.32 13.18
CA PRO A 66 43.44 -0.79 14.38
C PRO A 66 42.50 -1.93 14.02
N LYS A 67 42.70 -3.09 14.62
CA LYS A 67 41.77 -4.21 14.61
C LYS A 67 40.38 -3.74 15.06
N GLN A 68 39.47 -3.60 14.13
CA GLN A 68 38.05 -3.50 14.46
C GLN A 68 37.59 -4.87 14.96
N GLU A 69 37.31 -4.95 16.25
CA GLU A 69 36.50 -6.02 16.81
C GLU A 69 35.09 -5.96 16.18
N THR A 70 34.84 -6.86 15.27
CA THR A 70 33.50 -7.13 14.75
C THR A 70 32.71 -7.74 15.90
N LYS A 71 31.95 -6.93 16.63
CA LYS A 71 30.85 -7.44 17.45
C LYS A 71 29.85 -8.09 16.50
N GLN A 72 29.96 -9.39 16.35
CA GLN A 72 28.87 -10.21 15.83
C GLN A 72 27.68 -10.03 16.77
N GLN A 73 26.68 -9.26 16.35
CA GLN A 73 25.35 -9.34 16.91
C GLN A 73 24.84 -10.75 16.58
N GLU A 74 24.83 -11.62 17.56
CA GLU A 74 24.05 -12.85 17.51
C GLU A 74 22.58 -12.43 17.29
N SER A 75 22.09 -12.57 16.08
CA SER A 75 20.66 -12.48 15.81
C SER A 75 20.02 -13.70 16.50
N ASN A 76 19.28 -13.47 17.56
CA ASN A 76 18.35 -14.46 18.09
C ASN A 76 17.35 -14.79 16.98
N ASN A 77 17.57 -15.93 16.31
CA ASN A 77 16.72 -16.49 15.24
C ASN A 77 15.39 -17.05 15.78
N ALA A 78 14.71 -16.33 16.66
CA ALA A 78 13.34 -16.68 17.04
C ALA A 78 12.39 -16.00 16.05
N ASN A 79 11.48 -16.78 15.44
CA ASN A 79 10.44 -16.22 14.59
C ASN A 79 9.62 -15.17 15.36
N PRO A 80 9.19 -14.06 14.72
CA PRO A 80 8.37 -13.06 15.36
C PRO A 80 7.05 -13.67 15.86
N VAL A 81 6.57 -13.13 16.98
CA VAL A 81 5.32 -13.61 17.60
C VAL A 81 4.15 -12.83 17.01
N PHE A 82 3.18 -13.54 16.45
CA PHE A 82 1.94 -12.98 15.93
C PHE A 82 0.77 -13.24 16.91
N PRO A 83 -0.13 -12.26 17.10
CA PRO A 83 -1.35 -12.49 17.88
C PRO A 83 -2.30 -13.41 17.10
N LYS A 84 -2.96 -14.35 17.78
CA LYS A 84 -3.96 -15.20 17.11
C LYS A 84 -5.27 -14.43 16.90
N GLN A 85 -5.80 -14.45 15.69
CA GLN A 85 -7.07 -13.80 15.36
C GLN A 85 -8.22 -14.26 16.26
N SER A 86 -8.23 -15.54 16.69
CA SER A 86 -9.23 -16.10 17.59
C SER A 86 -9.25 -15.43 18.97
N GLU A 87 -8.15 -14.80 19.38
CA GLU A 87 -7.97 -14.14 20.68
C GLU A 87 -8.19 -12.62 20.62
N THR A 88 -8.24 -12.04 19.40
CA THR A 88 -8.21 -10.58 19.18
C THR A 88 -9.55 -10.01 18.72
N GLY A 89 -10.68 -10.58 19.12
CA GLY A 89 -11.98 -10.00 18.80
C GLY A 89 -13.17 -10.80 19.31
N LYS A 90 -14.36 -10.19 19.19
CA LYS A 90 -15.64 -10.81 19.53
C LYS A 90 -16.65 -10.64 18.41
N LYS A 91 -17.35 -11.71 18.07
CA LYS A 91 -18.42 -11.67 17.05
C LYS A 91 -19.58 -10.82 17.52
N GLY A 92 -19.94 -9.82 16.73
CA GLY A 92 -21.09 -8.95 16.94
C GLY A 92 -22.41 -9.56 16.43
N SER A 93 -23.51 -8.88 16.72
CA SER A 93 -24.86 -9.26 16.22
C SER A 93 -25.01 -9.08 14.70
N ASP A 94 -24.18 -8.28 14.07
CA ASP A 94 -24.09 -8.08 12.63
C ASP A 94 -23.25 -9.15 11.89
N GLY A 95 -22.78 -10.15 12.64
CA GLY A 95 -21.99 -11.26 12.11
C GLY A 95 -20.49 -10.95 11.95
N LEU A 96 -20.06 -9.69 12.09
CA LEU A 96 -18.66 -9.28 12.02
C LEU A 96 -17.97 -9.41 13.38
N ILE A 97 -16.65 -9.57 13.35
CA ILE A 97 -15.82 -9.63 14.54
C ILE A 97 -15.33 -8.21 14.86
N LEU A 98 -15.79 -7.66 15.99
CA LEU A 98 -15.24 -6.42 16.53
C LEU A 98 -13.88 -6.72 17.18
N VAL A 99 -12.81 -6.15 16.61
CA VAL A 99 -11.45 -6.35 17.12
C VAL A 99 -11.25 -5.62 18.45
N ASN A 100 -10.47 -6.21 19.36
CA ASN A 100 -10.16 -5.65 20.67
C ASN A 100 -8.73 -5.10 20.77
N ASP A 101 -7.88 -5.38 19.79
CA ASP A 101 -6.48 -4.96 19.68
C ASP A 101 -6.30 -3.78 18.68
N GLN A 102 -7.28 -2.88 18.59
CA GLN A 102 -7.38 -1.82 17.57
C GLN A 102 -6.12 -0.94 17.42
N ASN A 103 -5.29 -0.84 18.49
CA ASN A 103 -4.05 -0.06 18.47
C ASN A 103 -2.81 -0.91 18.11
N SER A 104 -2.96 -2.21 17.90
CA SER A 104 -1.85 -3.09 17.50
C SER A 104 -1.42 -2.82 16.05
N PRO A 105 -0.13 -2.74 15.75
CA PRO A 105 0.33 -2.73 14.35
C PRO A 105 -0.02 -4.01 13.60
N LEU A 106 -0.33 -5.09 14.31
CA LEU A 106 -0.71 -6.39 13.74
C LEU A 106 -2.24 -6.62 13.71
N VAL A 107 -3.06 -5.60 14.03
CA VAL A 107 -4.51 -5.72 13.97
C VAL A 107 -4.97 -6.13 12.57
N VAL A 108 -5.76 -7.20 12.49
CA VAL A 108 -6.39 -7.65 11.25
C VAL A 108 -7.75 -6.99 11.09
N VAL A 109 -7.87 -6.17 10.07
CA VAL A 109 -9.13 -5.53 9.63
C VAL A 109 -9.38 -5.96 8.19
N ASN A 110 -10.53 -6.60 7.94
CA ASN A 110 -10.89 -7.14 6.65
C ASN A 110 -12.42 -7.30 6.53
N LYS A 111 -12.92 -8.02 5.53
CA LYS A 111 -14.36 -8.20 5.30
C LYS A 111 -15.12 -8.89 6.44
N GLU A 112 -14.42 -9.56 7.36
CA GLU A 112 -15.00 -10.28 8.50
C GLU A 112 -14.71 -9.60 9.85
N ARG A 113 -13.70 -8.73 9.90
CA ARG A 113 -13.15 -8.12 11.11
C ARG A 113 -13.18 -6.61 11.01
N LYS A 114 -13.79 -5.96 12.01
CA LYS A 114 -14.02 -4.50 11.98
C LYS A 114 -13.47 -3.79 13.20
N LEU A 115 -13.12 -2.54 13.01
CA LEU A 115 -12.85 -1.55 14.05
C LEU A 115 -14.18 -1.00 14.60
N SER A 116 -14.13 -0.43 15.81
CA SER A 116 -15.23 0.37 16.35
C SER A 116 -15.51 1.59 15.48
N SER A 117 -16.78 1.99 15.36
CA SER A 117 -17.15 3.24 14.69
C SER A 117 -16.57 4.49 15.36
N SER A 118 -16.28 4.42 16.65
CA SER A 118 -15.65 5.50 17.42
C SER A 118 -14.12 5.43 17.45
N TYR A 119 -13.51 4.42 16.81
CA TYR A 119 -12.07 4.30 16.80
C TYR A 119 -11.43 5.35 15.87
N VAL A 120 -10.56 6.14 16.47
CA VAL A 120 -9.67 7.07 15.78
C VAL A 120 -8.24 6.76 16.24
N PRO A 121 -7.31 6.46 15.33
CA PRO A 121 -5.94 6.15 15.72
C PRO A 121 -5.25 7.39 16.33
N LYS A 122 -4.38 7.13 17.31
CA LYS A 122 -3.58 8.18 17.95
C LYS A 122 -2.41 8.58 17.06
N ASN A 123 -1.89 9.79 17.29
CA ASN A 123 -0.65 10.28 16.67
C ASN A 123 -0.67 10.26 15.13
N LEU A 124 -1.79 10.63 14.53
CA LEU A 124 -1.87 10.84 13.09
C LEU A 124 -1.07 12.08 12.69
N ARG A 125 -0.21 11.95 11.68
CA ARG A 125 0.48 13.06 11.04
C ARG A 125 0.57 12.90 9.53
N ILE A 126 0.85 13.98 8.83
CA ILE A 126 1.20 13.93 7.41
C ILE A 126 2.68 13.54 7.31
N PRO A 127 3.03 12.43 6.63
CA PRO A 127 4.42 12.06 6.39
C PRO A 127 5.08 13.09 5.45
N ASN A 128 6.39 13.29 5.64
CA ASN A 128 7.20 14.15 4.77
C ASN A 128 7.58 13.42 3.47
N VAL A 129 6.58 13.11 2.66
CA VAL A 129 6.72 12.46 1.35
C VAL A 129 5.93 13.24 0.30
N LYS A 130 6.21 12.98 -0.99
CA LYS A 130 5.46 13.60 -2.10
C LYS A 130 4.05 13.00 -2.19
N PHE A 131 3.08 13.88 -2.50
CA PHE A 131 1.72 13.54 -2.90
C PHE A 131 1.44 14.18 -4.26
N PRO A 132 0.57 13.64 -5.11
CA PRO A 132 0.22 14.26 -6.39
C PRO A 132 -0.76 15.45 -6.26
N PHE A 133 -0.98 15.94 -5.04
CA PHE A 133 -1.87 17.04 -4.70
C PHE A 133 -1.37 17.77 -3.44
N GLU A 134 -1.66 19.07 -3.33
CA GLU A 134 -1.13 19.93 -2.26
C GLU A 134 -2.08 20.07 -1.05
N GLU A 135 -3.37 19.86 -1.22
CA GLU A 135 -4.38 20.09 -0.20
C GLU A 135 -4.11 19.30 1.08
N LYS A 136 -4.34 19.93 2.23
CA LYS A 136 -4.32 19.29 3.54
C LYS A 136 -5.65 18.59 3.80
N VAL A 137 -5.75 17.33 3.39
CA VAL A 137 -6.95 16.51 3.51
C VAL A 137 -6.69 15.27 4.35
N GLU A 138 -7.75 14.66 4.91
CA GLU A 138 -7.70 13.50 5.80
C GLU A 138 -6.81 12.37 5.24
N LYS A 139 -6.91 12.08 3.97
CA LYS A 139 -6.17 11.00 3.32
C LYS A 139 -4.63 11.20 3.23
N LYS A 140 -4.09 12.36 3.64
CA LYS A 140 -2.64 12.53 3.79
C LYS A 140 -2.10 12.01 5.13
N TYR A 141 -2.96 11.78 6.12
CA TYR A 141 -2.52 11.39 7.44
C TYR A 141 -2.30 9.87 7.53
N ILE A 142 -1.31 9.46 8.32
CA ILE A 142 -1.10 8.09 8.81
C ILE A 142 -0.55 8.16 10.23
N GLN A 143 -0.51 7.04 10.95
CA GLN A 143 0.09 7.00 12.28
C GLN A 143 1.59 7.34 12.21
N ASP A 144 2.11 8.03 13.23
CA ASP A 144 3.49 8.51 13.29
C ASP A 144 4.54 7.41 13.05
N VAL A 145 4.33 6.23 13.60
CA VAL A 145 5.22 5.08 13.41
C VAL A 145 5.28 4.63 11.93
N ALA A 146 4.13 4.60 11.26
CA ALA A 146 4.05 4.27 9.85
C ALA A 146 4.58 5.41 8.97
N ALA A 147 4.36 6.67 9.39
CA ALA A 147 4.87 7.85 8.69
C ALA A 147 6.40 7.89 8.65
N THR A 148 7.05 7.62 9.78
CA THR A 148 8.52 7.56 9.88
C THR A 148 9.07 6.46 8.97
N ALA A 149 8.49 5.26 9.02
CA ALA A 149 8.88 4.14 8.17
C ALA A 149 8.67 4.42 6.68
N LEU A 150 7.57 5.10 6.32
CA LEU A 150 7.28 5.49 4.94
C LEU A 150 8.29 6.52 4.40
N GLU A 151 8.68 7.48 5.23
CA GLU A 151 9.69 8.48 4.87
C GLU A 151 11.06 7.82 4.60
N GLU A 152 11.43 6.83 5.40
CA GLU A 152 12.65 6.03 5.19
C GLU A 152 12.56 5.20 3.91
N MET A 153 11.42 4.55 3.64
CA MET A 153 11.18 3.77 2.43
C MET A 153 11.25 4.65 1.17
N PHE A 154 10.60 5.80 1.17
CA PHE A 154 10.62 6.72 0.02
C PHE A 154 12.01 7.30 -0.23
N LYS A 155 12.77 7.55 0.84
CA LYS A 155 14.17 7.98 0.74
C LYS A 155 15.06 6.87 0.16
N ALA A 156 14.84 5.61 0.53
CA ALA A 156 15.57 4.47 -0.03
C ALA A 156 15.23 4.29 -1.51
N ALA A 157 13.94 4.26 -1.86
CA ALA A 157 13.45 4.21 -3.24
C ALA A 157 14.06 5.32 -4.10
N GLY A 158 14.11 6.55 -3.59
CA GLY A 158 14.70 7.70 -4.29
C GLY A 158 16.21 7.55 -4.57
N LYS A 159 16.97 6.87 -3.72
CA LYS A 159 18.39 6.55 -3.97
C LYS A 159 18.55 5.57 -5.13
N ASP A 160 17.59 4.67 -5.30
CA ASP A 160 17.56 3.68 -6.38
C ASP A 160 16.87 4.22 -7.65
N GLY A 161 16.57 5.54 -7.67
CA GLY A 161 15.93 6.21 -8.81
C GLY A 161 14.42 5.98 -8.91
N MET A 162 13.79 5.37 -7.90
CA MET A 162 12.35 5.13 -7.86
C MET A 162 11.63 6.28 -7.18
N HIS A 163 10.66 6.90 -7.87
CA HIS A 163 9.95 8.08 -7.39
C HIS A 163 8.52 7.72 -6.97
N LEU A 164 8.32 7.51 -5.69
CA LEU A 164 7.03 7.15 -5.09
C LEU A 164 6.25 8.39 -4.63
N PHE A 165 4.93 8.26 -4.63
CA PHE A 165 3.97 9.27 -4.15
C PHE A 165 2.93 8.61 -3.25
N GLY A 166 2.62 9.24 -2.11
CA GLY A 166 1.46 8.87 -1.31
C GLY A 166 0.17 9.34 -1.98
N VAL A 167 -0.87 8.52 -1.94
CA VAL A 167 -2.16 8.86 -2.57
C VAL A 167 -3.30 8.89 -1.56
N SER A 168 -3.41 7.85 -0.71
CA SER A 168 -4.51 7.74 0.24
C SER A 168 -4.08 6.98 1.49
N GLY A 169 -3.96 7.66 2.61
CA GLY A 169 -3.69 7.10 3.93
C GLY A 169 -4.95 6.94 4.77
N TYR A 170 -5.02 7.63 5.93
CA TYR A 170 -6.13 7.53 6.87
C TYR A 170 -7.47 7.89 6.24
N ARG A 171 -8.48 7.12 6.60
CA ARG A 171 -9.89 7.34 6.24
C ARG A 171 -10.77 7.04 7.44
N SER A 172 -11.43 8.06 7.99
CA SER A 172 -12.33 7.90 9.12
C SER A 172 -13.52 6.98 8.82
N TYR A 173 -14.12 6.46 9.87
CA TYR A 173 -15.37 5.68 9.78
C TYR A 173 -16.48 6.46 9.06
N GLU A 174 -16.61 7.76 9.38
CA GLU A 174 -17.59 8.67 8.78
C GLU A 174 -17.34 8.84 7.29
N ARG A 175 -16.09 9.04 6.88
CA ARG A 175 -15.73 9.16 5.45
C ARG A 175 -15.99 7.87 4.71
N GLN A 176 -15.63 6.71 5.28
CA GLN A 176 -15.93 5.41 4.68
C GLN A 176 -17.45 5.19 4.56
N THR A 177 -18.23 5.63 5.55
CA THR A 177 -19.70 5.56 5.51
C THR A 177 -20.27 6.36 4.36
N GLN A 178 -19.75 7.57 4.11
CA GLN A 178 -20.18 8.42 2.99
C GLN A 178 -19.86 7.75 1.64
N ILE A 179 -18.64 7.26 1.48
CA ILE A 179 -18.20 6.56 0.27
C ILE A 179 -19.09 5.34 0.01
N TYR A 180 -19.26 4.48 1.01
CA TYR A 180 -20.04 3.27 0.90
C TYR A 180 -21.50 3.54 0.55
N LYS A 181 -22.15 4.50 1.23
CA LYS A 181 -23.54 4.90 0.90
C LYS A 181 -23.68 5.45 -0.52
N ASN A 182 -22.69 6.22 -0.99
CA ASN A 182 -22.70 6.71 -2.37
C ASN A 182 -22.55 5.55 -3.37
N ASN A 183 -21.69 4.58 -3.09
CA ASN A 183 -21.51 3.39 -3.93
C ASN A 183 -22.81 2.56 -4.00
N VAL A 184 -23.44 2.30 -2.85
CA VAL A 184 -24.74 1.61 -2.81
C VAL A 184 -25.78 2.35 -3.64
N LYS A 185 -25.83 3.68 -3.55
CA LYS A 185 -26.77 4.51 -4.32
C LYS A 185 -26.52 4.46 -5.83
N THR A 186 -25.27 4.39 -6.26
CA THR A 186 -24.90 4.50 -7.68
C THR A 186 -24.88 3.16 -8.40
N MET A 187 -24.48 2.08 -7.74
CA MET A 187 -24.30 0.77 -8.37
C MET A 187 -25.09 -0.36 -7.72
N GLY A 188 -25.78 -0.11 -6.59
CA GLY A 188 -26.51 -1.13 -5.84
C GLY A 188 -25.67 -1.81 -4.76
N GLN A 189 -26.34 -2.50 -3.84
CA GLN A 189 -25.71 -3.11 -2.65
C GLN A 189 -24.64 -4.14 -3.02
N LYS A 190 -24.97 -5.08 -3.90
CA LYS A 190 -24.10 -6.20 -4.26
C LYS A 190 -22.78 -5.75 -4.88
N GLU A 191 -22.85 -4.81 -5.80
CA GLU A 191 -21.69 -4.25 -6.48
C GLU A 191 -20.87 -3.38 -5.51
N ALA A 192 -21.53 -2.62 -4.64
CA ALA A 192 -20.87 -1.83 -3.60
C ALA A 192 -20.09 -2.71 -2.62
N ASP A 193 -20.64 -3.84 -2.17
CA ASP A 193 -19.97 -4.81 -1.28
C ASP A 193 -18.74 -5.47 -1.94
N ALA A 194 -18.74 -5.58 -3.26
CA ALA A 194 -17.62 -6.14 -4.00
C ALA A 194 -16.42 -5.18 -4.09
N VAL A 195 -16.67 -3.87 -4.24
CA VAL A 195 -15.64 -2.87 -4.58
C VAL A 195 -15.32 -1.89 -3.44
N SER A 196 -16.11 -1.89 -2.35
CA SER A 196 -15.95 -0.94 -1.24
C SER A 196 -16.05 -1.65 0.09
N ALA A 197 -15.13 -1.34 1.00
CA ALA A 197 -15.21 -1.85 2.37
C ALA A 197 -16.47 -1.32 3.08
N VAL A 198 -17.17 -2.19 3.80
CA VAL A 198 -18.22 -1.79 4.73
C VAL A 198 -17.61 -0.90 5.83
N PRO A 199 -18.29 0.15 6.33
CA PRO A 199 -17.75 1.00 7.38
C PRO A 199 -17.25 0.20 8.59
N GLY A 200 -16.01 0.47 9.00
CA GLY A 200 -15.29 -0.27 10.04
C GLY A 200 -14.40 -1.39 9.52
N THR A 201 -14.63 -1.91 8.31
CA THR A 201 -13.82 -3.01 7.74
C THR A 201 -12.72 -2.52 6.78
N SER A 202 -12.50 -1.22 6.69
CA SER A 202 -11.42 -0.63 5.89
C SER A 202 -10.13 -0.50 6.72
N GLU A 203 -9.00 -1.02 6.20
CA GLU A 203 -7.70 -0.85 6.86
C GLU A 203 -7.24 0.61 6.95
N HIS A 204 -7.69 1.48 6.06
CA HIS A 204 -7.37 2.91 6.13
C HIS A 204 -7.82 3.55 7.46
N GLN A 205 -8.84 3.01 8.12
CA GLN A 205 -9.26 3.51 9.44
C GLN A 205 -8.21 3.21 10.53
N THR A 206 -7.32 2.24 10.33
CA THR A 206 -6.21 2.00 11.27
C THR A 206 -5.17 3.12 11.26
N GLY A 207 -5.06 3.89 10.17
CA GLY A 207 -3.95 4.82 9.93
C GLY A 207 -2.60 4.11 9.74
N LEU A 208 -2.58 2.79 9.55
CA LEU A 208 -1.37 1.98 9.32
C LEU A 208 -1.22 1.56 7.86
N SER A 209 -2.21 1.80 7.02
CA SER A 209 -2.13 1.56 5.57
C SER A 209 -2.14 2.85 4.79
N ILE A 210 -1.49 2.81 3.63
CA ILE A 210 -1.47 3.89 2.66
C ILE A 210 -1.40 3.31 1.25
N ASP A 211 -2.21 3.90 0.37
CA ASP A 211 -2.08 3.69 -1.07
C ASP A 211 -0.97 4.57 -1.62
N ILE A 212 -0.09 4.01 -2.42
CA ILE A 212 1.03 4.68 -3.06
C ILE A 212 0.97 4.48 -4.58
N SER A 213 1.59 5.38 -5.33
CA SER A 213 1.68 5.27 -6.78
C SER A 213 2.96 5.96 -7.30
N SER A 214 3.07 6.11 -8.60
CA SER A 214 4.18 6.78 -9.27
C SER A 214 3.70 7.57 -10.49
N GLN A 215 4.55 8.43 -11.01
CA GLN A 215 4.26 9.16 -12.24
C GLN A 215 4.14 8.20 -13.43
N SER A 216 4.93 7.13 -13.47
CA SER A 216 4.86 6.09 -14.52
C SER A 216 3.50 5.37 -14.57
N ALA A 217 2.78 5.35 -13.44
CA ALA A 217 1.41 4.84 -13.33
C ALA A 217 0.34 5.94 -13.43
N ASN A 218 0.69 7.18 -13.81
CA ASN A 218 -0.20 8.35 -13.81
C ASN A 218 -0.86 8.63 -12.46
N PHE A 219 -0.22 8.25 -11.35
CA PHE A 219 -0.74 8.35 -9.98
C PHE A 219 -2.04 7.54 -9.75
N GLU A 220 -2.39 6.65 -10.67
CA GLU A 220 -3.58 5.79 -10.56
C GLU A 220 -3.32 4.61 -9.62
N LEU A 221 -4.41 4.14 -8.98
CA LEU A 221 -4.42 2.98 -8.09
C LEU A 221 -4.97 1.77 -8.86
N GLU A 222 -4.14 1.22 -9.73
CA GLU A 222 -4.48 0.10 -10.61
C GLU A 222 -3.41 -0.99 -10.56
N GLN A 223 -3.78 -2.20 -10.92
CA GLN A 223 -2.85 -3.35 -10.93
C GLN A 223 -1.63 -3.13 -11.82
N LYS A 224 -1.75 -2.29 -12.86
CA LYS A 224 -0.61 -1.90 -13.73
C LYS A 224 0.54 -1.24 -12.95
N PHE A 225 0.29 -0.64 -11.78
CA PHE A 225 1.36 -0.12 -10.92
C PHE A 225 2.37 -1.21 -10.56
N GLY A 226 1.92 -2.44 -10.25
CA GLY A 226 2.78 -3.58 -9.94
C GLY A 226 3.75 -3.98 -11.08
N ALA A 227 3.44 -3.60 -12.33
CA ALA A 227 4.31 -3.85 -13.49
C ALA A 227 5.35 -2.73 -13.72
N THR A 228 5.20 -1.57 -13.08
CA THR A 228 6.17 -0.46 -13.17
C THR A 228 7.46 -0.79 -12.42
N LEU A 229 8.53 -0.03 -12.68
CA LEU A 229 9.79 -0.20 -11.93
C LEU A 229 9.58 0.12 -10.45
N GLU A 230 8.82 1.17 -10.15
CA GLU A 230 8.51 1.57 -8.78
C GLU A 230 7.67 0.51 -8.04
N GLY A 231 6.65 -0.06 -8.70
CA GLY A 231 5.82 -1.10 -8.10
C GLY A 231 6.59 -2.40 -7.81
N LYS A 232 7.51 -2.79 -8.70
CA LYS A 232 8.43 -3.91 -8.49
C LYS A 232 9.38 -3.65 -7.34
N TRP A 233 9.96 -2.46 -7.27
CA TRP A 233 10.82 -2.04 -6.15
C TRP A 233 10.05 -2.12 -4.82
N VAL A 234 8.83 -1.63 -4.78
CA VAL A 234 7.98 -1.72 -3.58
C VAL A 234 7.72 -3.17 -3.19
N ALA A 235 7.39 -4.04 -4.15
CA ALA A 235 7.16 -5.45 -3.88
C ALA A 235 8.39 -6.16 -3.30
N GLU A 236 9.60 -5.76 -3.71
CA GLU A 236 10.87 -6.34 -3.26
C GLU A 236 11.39 -5.76 -1.95
N HIS A 237 11.15 -4.47 -1.65
CA HIS A 237 11.83 -3.74 -0.58
C HIS A 237 10.91 -3.19 0.53
N ALA A 238 9.59 -3.18 0.36
CA ALA A 238 8.68 -2.60 1.37
C ALA A 238 8.86 -3.26 2.75
N HIS A 239 9.13 -4.57 2.79
CA HIS A 239 9.31 -5.32 4.03
C HIS A 239 10.51 -4.85 4.86
N GLU A 240 11.58 -4.38 4.22
CA GLU A 240 12.77 -3.82 4.85
C GLU A 240 12.46 -2.55 5.67
N HIS A 241 11.33 -1.91 5.37
CA HIS A 241 10.81 -0.71 6.03
C HIS A 241 9.55 -0.97 6.86
N GLY A 242 9.20 -2.24 7.08
CA GLY A 242 8.08 -2.63 7.93
C GLY A 242 6.72 -2.62 7.25
N PHE A 243 6.66 -2.53 5.92
CA PHE A 243 5.44 -2.61 5.12
C PHE A 243 5.32 -3.95 4.40
N ILE A 244 4.09 -4.39 4.21
CA ILE A 244 3.73 -5.51 3.35
C ILE A 244 2.83 -5.03 2.21
N ILE A 245 2.89 -5.68 1.04
CA ILE A 245 1.78 -5.61 0.08
C ILE A 245 0.60 -6.34 0.73
N ARG A 246 -0.43 -5.58 1.09
CA ARG A 246 -1.51 -6.11 1.94
C ARG A 246 -2.36 -7.15 1.23
N TYR A 247 -2.59 -6.98 -0.05
CA TYR A 247 -3.41 -7.84 -0.89
C TYR A 247 -2.58 -8.36 -2.07
N PRO A 248 -1.69 -9.36 -1.82
CA PRO A 248 -0.78 -9.87 -2.82
C PRO A 248 -1.49 -10.73 -3.87
N GLU A 249 -0.87 -10.89 -5.03
CA GLU A 249 -1.40 -11.68 -6.12
C GLU A 249 -1.61 -13.16 -5.70
N GLY A 250 -2.71 -13.74 -6.14
CA GLY A 250 -3.05 -15.16 -5.85
C GLY A 250 -3.58 -15.42 -4.44
N LYS A 251 -3.82 -14.39 -3.60
CA LYS A 251 -4.30 -14.55 -2.22
C LYS A 251 -5.73 -14.03 -1.98
N THR A 252 -6.51 -13.81 -3.04
CA THR A 252 -7.88 -13.27 -2.95
C THR A 252 -8.80 -14.11 -2.07
N ASP A 253 -8.68 -15.45 -2.12
CA ASP A 253 -9.51 -16.36 -1.31
C ASP A 253 -9.21 -16.27 0.20
N ILE A 254 -8.06 -15.70 0.57
CA ILE A 254 -7.64 -15.52 1.95
C ILE A 254 -7.98 -14.12 2.46
N THR A 255 -7.63 -13.10 1.66
CA THR A 255 -7.78 -11.70 2.07
C THR A 255 -9.16 -11.13 1.78
N GLY A 256 -9.89 -11.73 0.82
CA GLY A 256 -11.17 -11.23 0.30
C GLY A 256 -11.04 -10.06 -0.67
N TYR A 257 -9.79 -9.67 -1.02
CA TYR A 257 -9.50 -8.57 -1.95
C TYR A 257 -8.67 -9.08 -3.14
N THR A 258 -8.86 -8.48 -4.30
CA THR A 258 -8.02 -8.71 -5.47
C THR A 258 -6.61 -8.16 -5.24
N TYR A 259 -5.67 -8.47 -6.13
CA TYR A 259 -4.31 -7.92 -6.08
C TYR A 259 -4.32 -6.40 -6.10
N GLU A 260 -3.70 -5.79 -5.09
CA GLU A 260 -3.55 -4.34 -4.93
C GLU A 260 -2.10 -3.96 -4.66
N PRO A 261 -1.24 -3.87 -5.69
CA PRO A 261 0.19 -3.56 -5.52
C PRO A 261 0.46 -2.17 -4.91
N TRP A 262 -0.51 -1.28 -4.96
CA TRP A 262 -0.45 0.07 -4.40
C TRP A 262 -0.76 0.14 -2.91
N HIS A 263 -1.54 -0.83 -2.37
CA HIS A 263 -1.99 -0.83 -0.98
C HIS A 263 -0.95 -1.50 -0.08
N ILE A 264 -0.21 -0.67 0.67
CA ILE A 264 0.80 -1.15 1.61
C ILE A 264 0.33 -0.95 3.05
N ARG A 265 0.66 -1.94 3.90
CA ARG A 265 0.30 -1.96 5.29
C ARG A 265 1.54 -2.05 6.18
N TYR A 266 1.65 -1.13 7.15
CA TYR A 266 2.69 -1.19 8.17
C TYR A 266 2.36 -2.23 9.24
N VAL A 267 3.30 -3.13 9.51
CA VAL A 267 3.22 -4.19 10.53
C VAL A 267 4.50 -4.26 11.38
N GLY A 268 5.48 -3.37 11.15
CA GLY A 268 6.81 -3.39 11.76
C GLY A 268 7.80 -4.28 10.99
N LYS A 269 9.09 -3.92 11.05
CA LYS A 269 10.15 -4.52 10.21
C LYS A 269 10.24 -6.04 10.34
N GLU A 270 10.33 -6.52 11.56
CA GLU A 270 10.51 -7.94 11.85
C GLU A 270 9.34 -8.79 11.29
N HIS A 271 8.10 -8.35 11.54
CA HIS A 271 6.90 -9.02 11.04
C HIS A 271 6.75 -8.91 9.53
N ALA A 272 7.06 -7.74 8.95
CA ALA A 272 6.99 -7.54 7.50
C ALA A 272 7.99 -8.44 6.76
N THR A 273 9.23 -8.52 7.24
CA THR A 273 10.26 -9.38 6.68
C THR A 273 9.86 -10.85 6.76
N TYR A 274 9.37 -11.30 7.93
CA TYR A 274 8.90 -12.67 8.08
C TYR A 274 7.74 -13.02 7.13
N ILE A 275 6.74 -12.13 7.01
CA ILE A 275 5.61 -12.29 6.09
C ILE A 275 6.09 -12.38 4.65
N TYR A 276 7.00 -11.50 4.25
CA TYR A 276 7.58 -11.47 2.90
C TYR A 276 8.35 -12.74 2.56
N GLU A 277 9.31 -13.13 3.40
CA GLU A 277 10.18 -14.28 3.18
C GLU A 277 9.42 -15.62 3.13
N ASN A 278 8.27 -15.71 3.82
CA ASN A 278 7.45 -16.91 3.86
C ASN A 278 6.24 -16.84 2.90
N GLY A 279 6.08 -15.78 2.11
CA GLY A 279 4.99 -15.61 1.15
C GLY A 279 3.60 -15.62 1.80
N LEU A 280 3.48 -15.09 3.03
CA LEU A 280 2.26 -15.09 3.81
C LEU A 280 1.45 -13.80 3.59
N THR A 281 0.16 -13.88 3.90
CA THR A 281 -0.68 -12.71 4.18
C THR A 281 -0.70 -12.42 5.68
N LEU A 282 -1.20 -11.25 6.08
CA LEU A 282 -1.38 -10.93 7.49
C LEU A 282 -2.37 -11.91 8.16
N GLU A 283 -3.40 -12.35 7.41
CA GLU A 283 -4.34 -13.37 7.86
C GLU A 283 -3.67 -14.72 8.15
N GLU A 284 -2.76 -15.16 7.28
CA GLU A 284 -2.04 -16.43 7.44
C GLU A 284 -1.07 -16.37 8.62
N ALA A 285 -0.37 -15.25 8.78
CA ALA A 285 0.59 -15.06 9.87
C ALA A 285 -0.07 -14.98 11.26
N THR A 286 -1.35 -14.62 11.33
CA THR A 286 -2.11 -14.43 12.59
C THR A 286 -3.16 -15.52 12.88
N ARG A 287 -3.11 -16.63 12.14
CA ARG A 287 -4.03 -17.78 12.36
C ARG A 287 -3.86 -18.47 13.70
#